data_78cdd13e9d262a4726cddf32accb7b82
#
_entry.id   78cdd13e9d262a4726cddf32accb7b82
#
_cell.length_a   1.000
_cell.length_b   1.000
_cell.length_c   1.000
_cell.angle_alpha   90.00
_cell.angle_beta   90.00
_cell.angle_gamma   90.00
#
_symmetry.space_group_name_H-M   'P 1'
#
loop_
_entity.id
_entity.type
_entity.pdbx_description
1 polymer ?
#
loop_
_entity_poly.entity_id
_entity_poly.type
_entity_poly.pdbx_seq_one_letter_code
_entity_poly.pdbx_strand_id
1 'polypeptide(L)'
;MTEEAPLIKLVYEVQNIGIVAGRLMKCRSKLSGEKMMKKISWKRYLLKNKNTPLLQFDFHPGDESKNGEDGRNGTVEIGERFSENAALFPKDLPPEASGEMVMQWLKSRRAPRNRRNIRQVFSAIGKMENPLQYVDAARGMSLNDSFWITENGLDEKWEDCHLYGHPFAKELAAAALFGYRCTVKGKIFTPELTTGGVLPKCWVRENGKILLIKMDRHECEDGQSQAVNEYLASQVAAVMGIPHVGYTLKQIKRPDGIMAPACVCELFTSEKTGFCNAGIFFQRKYSSLRRPDLAFRQLPIRSRQAQNEMASFWGSRCYADMMVYDAVIGNRDRHLGNFGYLVDNDTGEFLRPAPLFDNGRSILYDTENVNFMNVESFIDSLYGQHGKFLLHDAAVWQFAEPRHMEMLERVRHIHLEAPVIGISTTRLRLAEQMLHLRAERIMKTLEYKEKGQPAPVRWANGGL
;
A
#
# COMPACT_ATOMS: atom_id res chain seq x y z
N MET A 1 -21.98 -7.35 -29.99
CA MET A 1 -21.37 -8.28 -29.02
C MET A 1 -19.98 -7.67 -28.73
N THR A 2 -19.90 -6.89 -27.69
CA THR A 2 -18.62 -6.30 -27.23
C THR A 2 -17.85 -7.43 -26.57
N GLU A 3 -16.62 -7.69 -27.03
CA GLU A 3 -15.70 -8.63 -26.39
C GLU A 3 -15.61 -8.28 -24.91
N GLU A 4 -16.01 -9.22 -24.05
CA GLU A 4 -15.82 -9.07 -22.60
C GLU A 4 -14.34 -8.85 -22.33
N ALA A 5 -14.02 -7.76 -21.67
CA ALA A 5 -12.65 -7.37 -21.40
C ALA A 5 -11.89 -8.53 -20.72
N PRO A 6 -10.63 -8.83 -21.11
CA PRO A 6 -9.84 -9.94 -20.58
C PRO A 6 -9.80 -10.03 -19.06
N LEU A 7 -9.87 -8.89 -18.36
CA LEU A 7 -9.92 -8.82 -16.89
C LEU A 7 -11.16 -9.52 -16.30
N ILE A 8 -12.32 -9.38 -16.95
CA ILE A 8 -13.56 -10.07 -16.55
C ILE A 8 -13.38 -11.58 -16.71
N LYS A 9 -12.77 -12.01 -17.80
CA LYS A 9 -12.46 -13.42 -18.06
C LYS A 9 -11.51 -13.98 -16.99
N LEU A 10 -10.47 -13.25 -16.60
CA LEU A 10 -9.54 -13.66 -15.56
C LEU A 10 -10.21 -13.74 -14.18
N VAL A 11 -11.09 -12.79 -13.85
CA VAL A 11 -11.88 -12.83 -12.61
C VAL A 11 -12.84 -14.04 -12.62
N TYR A 12 -13.47 -14.37 -13.75
CA TYR A 12 -14.28 -15.58 -13.89
C TYR A 12 -13.44 -16.85 -13.79
N GLU A 13 -12.25 -16.91 -14.39
CA GLU A 13 -11.34 -18.04 -14.26
C GLU A 13 -10.91 -18.25 -12.79
N VAL A 14 -10.57 -17.18 -12.09
CA VAL A 14 -10.20 -17.20 -10.67
C VAL A 14 -11.39 -17.64 -9.80
N GLN A 15 -12.63 -17.21 -10.11
CA GLN A 15 -13.84 -17.65 -9.43
C GLN A 15 -14.11 -19.15 -9.68
N ASN A 16 -13.94 -19.64 -10.89
CA ASN A 16 -14.16 -21.04 -11.24
C ASN A 16 -13.16 -21.98 -10.55
N ILE A 17 -11.90 -21.56 -10.36
CA ILE A 17 -10.91 -22.31 -9.58
C ILE A 17 -11.39 -22.48 -8.13
N GLY A 18 -11.96 -21.44 -7.51
CA GLY A 18 -12.49 -21.49 -6.15
C GLY A 18 -13.66 -22.48 -6.00
N ILE A 19 -14.54 -22.56 -7.00
CA ILE A 19 -15.69 -23.50 -7.02
C ILE A 19 -15.20 -24.95 -7.14
N VAL A 20 -14.23 -25.22 -7.98
CA VAL A 20 -13.63 -26.57 -8.16
C VAL A 20 -12.89 -26.99 -6.89
N ALA A 21 -12.11 -26.11 -6.25
CA ALA A 21 -11.42 -26.39 -4.99
C ALA A 21 -12.41 -26.70 -3.85
N GLY A 22 -13.53 -25.97 -3.77
CA GLY A 22 -14.59 -26.21 -2.78
C GLY A 22 -15.29 -27.58 -2.94
N ARG A 23 -15.45 -28.08 -4.17
CA ARG A 23 -16.02 -29.42 -4.45
C ARG A 23 -15.05 -30.56 -4.11
N LEU A 24 -13.74 -30.38 -4.35
CA LEU A 24 -12.72 -31.40 -4.04
C LEU A 24 -12.45 -31.56 -2.54
N MET A 25 -12.67 -30.52 -1.71
CA MET A 25 -12.51 -30.64 -0.26
C MET A 25 -13.61 -31.43 0.45
N LYS A 26 -14.81 -31.58 -0.11
CA LYS A 26 -15.87 -32.41 0.49
C LYS A 26 -15.55 -33.91 0.45
N CYS A 27 -14.57 -34.35 -0.32
CA CYS A 27 -14.21 -35.78 -0.47
C CYS A 27 -13.00 -36.25 0.34
N ARG A 28 -12.31 -35.39 1.13
CA ARG A 28 -11.10 -35.79 1.85
C ARG A 28 -11.14 -35.52 3.35
N SER A 29 -12.14 -36.03 4.05
CA SER A 29 -12.10 -36.15 5.50
C SER A 29 -11.91 -37.61 5.92
N LYS A 30 -10.74 -38.17 5.75
CA LYS A 30 -10.25 -39.38 6.47
C LYS A 30 -8.87 -39.75 5.95
N LEU A 31 -7.84 -39.22 6.54
CA LEU A 31 -6.51 -39.85 6.60
C LEU A 31 -5.72 -39.15 7.72
N SER A 32 -5.82 -39.78 8.90
CA SER A 32 -4.92 -39.54 10.02
C SER A 32 -3.54 -40.16 9.67
N GLY A 33 -2.56 -39.32 9.45
CA GLY A 33 -1.18 -39.73 9.28
C GLY A 33 -0.31 -38.95 10.25
N GLU A 34 0.37 -39.66 11.11
CA GLU A 34 1.37 -39.15 12.04
C GLU A 34 2.36 -38.25 11.33
N LYS A 35 2.35 -36.97 11.66
CA LYS A 35 3.39 -36.03 11.22
C LYS A 35 4.58 -36.14 12.15
N MET A 36 5.60 -36.86 11.75
CA MET A 36 6.95 -36.65 12.27
C MET A 36 7.29 -35.15 12.08
N MET A 37 7.32 -34.40 13.19
CA MET A 37 7.85 -33.04 13.18
C MET A 37 9.33 -33.11 12.83
N LYS A 38 9.70 -32.80 11.58
CA LYS A 38 11.10 -32.55 11.22
C LYS A 38 11.55 -31.36 12.07
N LYS A 39 12.53 -31.61 12.95
CA LYS A 39 13.24 -30.57 13.70
C LYS A 39 13.83 -29.62 12.63
N ILE A 40 13.32 -28.38 12.58
CA ILE A 40 13.82 -27.38 11.63
C ILE A 40 15.27 -27.11 12.04
N SER A 41 16.22 -27.50 11.19
CA SER A 41 17.64 -27.19 11.36
C SER A 41 17.91 -25.75 10.95
N TRP A 42 18.96 -25.13 11.48
CA TRP A 42 19.45 -23.84 10.99
C TRP A 42 19.71 -23.92 9.47
N LYS A 43 19.50 -22.78 8.79
CA LYS A 43 19.73 -22.66 7.35
C LYS A 43 20.52 -21.40 7.06
N ARG A 44 21.40 -21.51 6.08
CA ARG A 44 22.21 -20.39 5.58
C ARG A 44 21.57 -19.82 4.33
N TYR A 45 21.41 -18.50 4.33
CA TYR A 45 20.78 -17.75 3.27
C TYR A 45 21.70 -16.68 2.71
N LEU A 46 21.41 -16.26 1.49
CA LEU A 46 22.05 -15.16 0.79
C LEU A 46 20.97 -14.15 0.38
N LEU A 47 21.06 -12.93 0.92
CA LEU A 47 20.29 -11.79 0.45
C LEU A 47 20.95 -11.23 -0.81
N LYS A 48 20.18 -11.05 -1.86
CA LYS A 48 20.62 -10.51 -3.15
C LYS A 48 19.78 -9.30 -3.57
N ASN A 49 20.40 -8.43 -4.39
CA ASN A 49 19.71 -7.53 -5.30
C ASN A 49 19.91 -8.10 -6.72
N LYS A 50 18.84 -8.57 -7.35
CA LYS A 50 18.94 -9.37 -8.57
C LYS A 50 19.99 -10.51 -8.40
N ASN A 51 21.02 -10.54 -9.22
CA ASN A 51 22.09 -11.54 -9.09
C ASN A 51 23.26 -11.10 -8.18
N THR A 52 23.27 -9.84 -7.72
CA THR A 52 24.34 -9.29 -6.90
C THR A 52 24.15 -9.70 -5.43
N PRO A 53 25.11 -10.40 -4.80
CA PRO A 53 25.05 -10.77 -3.40
C PRO A 53 25.29 -9.52 -2.52
N LEU A 54 24.56 -9.44 -1.40
CA LEU A 54 24.64 -8.34 -0.44
C LEU A 54 25.09 -8.80 0.94
N LEU A 55 24.43 -9.85 1.45
CA LEU A 55 24.63 -10.31 2.82
C LEU A 55 24.32 -11.79 2.94
N GLN A 56 25.24 -12.55 3.55
CA GLN A 56 25.01 -13.92 3.98
C GLN A 56 24.57 -13.94 5.45
N PHE A 57 23.62 -14.78 5.80
CA PHE A 57 23.17 -14.93 7.17
C PHE A 57 22.66 -16.34 7.47
N ASP A 58 22.84 -16.76 8.73
CA ASP A 58 22.32 -18.01 9.25
C ASP A 58 21.04 -17.75 10.04
N PHE A 59 19.97 -18.46 9.71
CA PHE A 59 18.74 -18.41 10.46
C PHE A 59 18.64 -19.63 11.38
N HIS A 60 18.51 -19.36 12.68
CA HIS A 60 18.31 -20.36 13.72
C HIS A 60 16.83 -20.32 14.14
N PRO A 61 16.08 -21.41 13.92
CA PRO A 61 14.66 -21.44 14.27
C PRO A 61 14.49 -21.29 15.79
N GLY A 62 13.42 -20.62 16.19
CA GLY A 62 13.06 -20.47 17.60
C GLY A 62 12.59 -21.78 18.21
N ASP A 63 12.62 -21.84 19.51
CA ASP A 63 12.08 -22.94 20.31
C ASP A 63 10.60 -22.66 20.61
N GLU A 64 9.70 -23.44 20.00
CA GLU A 64 8.24 -23.29 20.19
C GLU A 64 7.79 -23.49 21.65
N SER A 65 8.64 -24.11 22.48
CA SER A 65 8.36 -24.32 23.92
C SER A 65 8.61 -23.07 24.77
N LYS A 66 9.32 -22.06 24.24
CA LYS A 66 9.64 -20.83 24.96
C LYS A 66 8.50 -19.81 24.85
N ASN A 67 8.04 -19.34 26.01
CA ASN A 67 7.05 -18.26 26.12
C ASN A 67 7.69 -16.91 25.74
N GLY A 68 7.17 -16.26 24.70
CA GLY A 68 7.59 -14.94 24.22
C GLY A 68 7.66 -14.88 22.69
N GLU A 69 7.43 -13.71 22.11
CA GLU A 69 7.52 -13.54 20.65
C GLU A 69 8.93 -13.82 20.13
N ASP A 70 9.96 -13.43 20.87
CA ASP A 70 11.37 -13.59 20.47
C ASP A 70 11.82 -15.07 20.50
N GLY A 71 11.33 -15.85 21.45
CA GLY A 71 11.63 -17.28 21.54
C GLY A 71 11.08 -18.12 20.39
N ARG A 72 9.94 -17.70 19.79
CA ARG A 72 9.28 -18.40 18.69
C ARG A 72 9.78 -17.98 17.31
N ASN A 73 10.28 -16.75 17.18
CA ASN A 73 10.66 -16.20 15.87
C ASN A 73 12.02 -16.67 15.36
N GLY A 74 12.87 -17.24 16.22
CA GLY A 74 14.24 -17.59 15.89
C GLY A 74 15.19 -16.38 15.93
N THR A 75 16.47 -16.63 15.61
CA THR A 75 17.53 -15.63 15.58
C THR A 75 18.27 -15.65 14.25
N VAL A 76 18.89 -14.54 13.91
CA VAL A 76 19.73 -14.38 12.72
C VAL A 76 21.16 -14.09 13.17
N GLU A 77 22.10 -14.88 12.67
CA GLU A 77 23.53 -14.64 12.80
C GLU A 77 24.08 -14.17 11.45
N ILE A 78 24.88 -13.11 11.47
CA ILE A 78 25.44 -12.53 10.26
C ILE A 78 26.70 -13.27 9.85
N GLY A 79 26.73 -13.69 8.59
CA GLY A 79 27.90 -14.25 7.92
C GLY A 79 28.67 -13.22 7.11
N GLU A 80 28.96 -13.52 5.86
CA GLU A 80 29.72 -12.66 4.96
C GLU A 80 28.92 -11.42 4.55
N ARG A 81 29.61 -10.28 4.45
CA ARG A 81 29.08 -8.99 3.99
C ARG A 81 29.79 -8.59 2.71
N PHE A 82 29.03 -8.34 1.66
CA PHE A 82 29.57 -7.89 0.37
C PHE A 82 29.55 -6.36 0.36
N SER A 83 30.47 -5.75 1.14
CA SER A 83 30.51 -4.30 1.39
C SER A 83 30.80 -3.47 0.13
N GLU A 84 31.42 -4.04 -0.88
CA GLU A 84 31.61 -3.45 -2.20
C GLU A 84 30.29 -3.12 -2.90
N ASN A 85 29.21 -3.82 -2.54
CA ASN A 85 27.85 -3.61 -3.06
C ASN A 85 26.98 -2.73 -2.16
N ALA A 86 27.57 -1.93 -1.27
CA ALA A 86 26.86 -1.12 -0.25
C ALA A 86 25.74 -0.22 -0.83
N ALA A 87 25.93 0.34 -2.02
CA ALA A 87 24.94 1.18 -2.68
C ALA A 87 23.64 0.44 -3.02
N LEU A 88 23.73 -0.86 -3.24
CA LEU A 88 22.63 -1.75 -3.63
C LEU A 88 21.84 -2.34 -2.45
N PHE A 89 22.23 -2.07 -1.22
CA PHE A 89 21.50 -2.55 -0.05
C PHE A 89 20.11 -1.90 0.06
N PRO A 90 19.12 -2.61 0.64
CA PRO A 90 17.82 -2.01 0.96
C PRO A 90 18.01 -0.74 1.78
N LYS A 91 17.21 0.28 1.52
CA LYS A 91 17.36 1.58 2.20
C LYS A 91 17.06 1.52 3.71
N ASP A 92 16.36 0.49 4.16
CA ASP A 92 16.07 0.16 5.56
C ASP A 92 17.01 -0.91 6.17
N LEU A 93 17.95 -1.43 5.39
CA LEU A 93 18.91 -2.43 5.85
C LEU A 93 20.34 -2.02 5.45
N PRO A 94 21.10 -1.33 6.32
CA PRO A 94 22.45 -0.90 5.98
C PRO A 94 23.43 -2.09 5.87
N PRO A 95 24.56 -1.93 5.17
CA PRO A 95 25.58 -2.99 5.03
C PRO A 95 26.09 -3.54 6.37
N GLU A 96 26.15 -2.69 7.40
CA GLU A 96 26.56 -3.01 8.77
C GLU A 96 25.43 -3.59 9.65
N ALA A 97 24.26 -3.93 9.04
CA ALA A 97 23.10 -4.40 9.78
C ALA A 97 23.40 -5.55 10.72
N SER A 98 22.84 -5.52 11.92
CA SER A 98 22.87 -6.63 12.87
C SER A 98 21.88 -7.74 12.50
N GLY A 99 22.03 -8.92 13.12
CA GLY A 99 21.06 -10.01 12.93
C GLY A 99 19.64 -9.63 13.31
N GLU A 100 19.46 -8.77 14.34
CA GLU A 100 18.17 -8.23 14.72
C GLU A 100 17.58 -7.33 13.62
N MET A 101 18.38 -6.48 13.00
CA MET A 101 17.95 -5.63 11.89
C MET A 101 17.53 -6.48 10.67
N VAL A 102 18.28 -7.53 10.34
CA VAL A 102 17.90 -8.46 9.28
C VAL A 102 16.58 -9.16 9.61
N MET A 103 16.40 -9.62 10.85
CA MET A 103 15.15 -10.22 11.31
C MET A 103 13.96 -9.24 11.18
N GLN A 104 14.13 -7.98 11.55
CA GLN A 104 13.09 -6.96 11.41
C GLN A 104 12.78 -6.69 9.94
N TRP A 105 13.79 -6.62 9.09
CA TRP A 105 13.62 -6.48 7.65
C TRP A 105 12.85 -7.66 7.05
N LEU A 106 13.17 -8.91 7.41
CA LEU A 106 12.42 -10.10 7.00
C LEU A 106 10.93 -10.01 7.42
N LYS A 107 10.67 -9.58 8.65
CA LYS A 107 9.30 -9.41 9.15
C LYS A 107 8.55 -8.30 8.40
N SER A 108 9.22 -7.20 8.02
CA SER A 108 8.62 -6.08 7.31
C SER A 108 8.16 -6.44 5.89
N ARG A 109 8.79 -7.43 5.28
CA ARG A 109 8.44 -7.89 3.93
C ARG A 109 7.18 -8.76 3.87
N ARG A 110 6.69 -9.17 5.00
CA ARG A 110 5.49 -10.01 5.09
C ARG A 110 4.22 -9.16 4.97
N ALA A 111 3.23 -9.66 4.23
CA ALA A 111 1.90 -9.07 4.21
C ALA A 111 1.33 -8.94 5.64
N PRO A 112 0.64 -7.82 5.98
CA PRO A 112 0.14 -7.57 7.32
C PRO A 112 -0.83 -8.67 7.80
N ARG A 113 -0.71 -9.10 9.07
CA ARG A 113 -1.58 -10.13 9.66
C ARG A 113 -3.07 -9.72 9.71
N ASN A 114 -3.36 -8.43 9.73
CA ASN A 114 -4.70 -7.87 9.72
C ASN A 114 -5.26 -7.62 8.30
N ARG A 115 -4.50 -7.95 7.23
CA ARG A 115 -5.01 -7.92 5.86
C ARG A 115 -6.17 -8.90 5.73
N ARG A 116 -7.23 -8.48 5.08
CA ARG A 116 -8.37 -9.34 4.80
C ARG A 116 -7.93 -10.56 3.98
N ASN A 117 -8.48 -11.73 4.31
CA ASN A 117 -8.20 -13.01 3.64
C ASN A 117 -6.74 -13.52 3.73
N ILE A 118 -5.84 -12.86 4.48
CA ILE A 118 -4.43 -13.28 4.56
C ILE A 118 -4.26 -14.68 5.14
N ARG A 119 -5.16 -15.11 6.03
CA ARG A 119 -5.14 -16.47 6.61
C ARG A 119 -5.37 -17.53 5.54
N GLN A 120 -6.23 -17.27 4.56
CA GLN A 120 -6.48 -18.17 3.43
C GLN A 120 -5.26 -18.30 2.54
N VAL A 121 -4.59 -17.16 2.26
CA VAL A 121 -3.34 -17.14 1.49
C VAL A 121 -2.25 -17.96 2.21
N PHE A 122 -2.04 -17.74 3.50
CA PHE A 122 -1.06 -18.49 4.27
C PHE A 122 -1.40 -19.98 4.40
N SER A 123 -2.67 -20.31 4.55
CA SER A 123 -3.11 -21.72 4.61
C SER A 123 -2.92 -22.46 3.29
N ALA A 124 -2.94 -21.75 2.16
CA ALA A 124 -2.80 -22.34 0.83
C ALA A 124 -1.39 -22.90 0.56
N ILE A 125 -0.38 -22.33 1.19
CA ILE A 125 1.03 -22.69 1.02
C ILE A 125 1.63 -23.43 2.23
N GLY A 126 0.83 -23.66 3.26
CA GLY A 126 1.22 -24.35 4.48
C GLY A 126 1.21 -23.43 5.71
N LYS A 127 1.61 -23.97 6.87
CA LYS A 127 1.71 -23.18 8.09
C LYS A 127 2.86 -22.18 8.00
N MET A 128 2.55 -20.89 8.20
CA MET A 128 3.50 -19.77 8.21
C MET A 128 3.72 -19.28 9.65
N GLU A 129 4.30 -20.15 10.49
CA GLU A 129 4.45 -19.86 11.93
C GLU A 129 5.66 -18.98 12.22
N ASN A 130 6.75 -19.15 11.45
CA ASN A 130 7.97 -18.37 11.63
C ASN A 130 8.41 -17.64 10.34
N PRO A 131 9.32 -16.63 10.44
CA PRO A 131 9.80 -15.88 9.28
C PRO A 131 10.50 -16.73 8.22
N LEU A 132 11.16 -17.82 8.60
CA LEU A 132 11.86 -18.70 7.67
C LEU A 132 10.91 -19.41 6.71
N GLN A 133 9.81 -19.98 7.20
CA GLN A 133 8.81 -20.64 6.36
C GLN A 133 8.23 -19.69 5.32
N TYR A 134 8.13 -18.44 5.71
CA TYR A 134 7.68 -17.37 4.84
C TYR A 134 8.73 -17.01 3.78
N VAL A 135 10.01 -16.91 4.17
CA VAL A 135 11.12 -16.67 3.25
C VAL A 135 11.24 -17.83 2.25
N ASP A 136 11.17 -19.06 2.71
CA ASP A 136 11.24 -20.24 1.85
C ASP A 136 10.10 -20.25 0.79
N ALA A 137 8.90 -19.80 1.16
CA ALA A 137 7.75 -19.76 0.25
C ALA A 137 7.78 -18.57 -0.72
N ALA A 138 8.16 -17.38 -0.24
CA ALA A 138 8.08 -16.12 -0.98
C ALA A 138 9.45 -15.61 -1.47
N ARG A 139 10.55 -16.20 -0.98
CA ARG A 139 11.92 -15.70 -1.17
C ARG A 139 12.10 -14.22 -0.74
N GLY A 140 11.18 -13.70 0.05
CA GLY A 140 11.12 -12.30 0.41
C GLY A 140 10.88 -11.35 -0.76
N MET A 141 10.53 -11.83 -1.95
CA MET A 141 10.32 -11.00 -3.14
C MET A 141 9.11 -10.09 -3.03
N SER A 142 9.23 -8.89 -3.57
CA SER A 142 8.17 -7.88 -3.63
C SER A 142 8.13 -7.24 -5.01
N LEU A 143 6.96 -6.74 -5.42
CA LEU A 143 6.83 -5.88 -6.59
C LEU A 143 7.31 -4.43 -6.34
N ASN A 144 7.78 -4.12 -5.13
CA ASN A 144 8.32 -2.80 -4.80
C ASN A 144 9.83 -2.67 -5.03
N ASP A 145 10.53 -3.78 -5.28
CA ASP A 145 11.99 -3.77 -5.38
C ASP A 145 12.52 -5.06 -6.07
N SER A 146 13.84 -5.22 -6.09
CA SER A 146 14.54 -6.37 -6.67
C SER A 146 15.27 -7.23 -5.64
N PHE A 147 14.96 -7.06 -4.35
CA PHE A 147 15.57 -7.87 -3.29
C PHE A 147 14.90 -9.23 -3.14
N TRP A 148 15.72 -10.23 -2.91
CA TRP A 148 15.25 -11.58 -2.65
C TRP A 148 16.29 -12.41 -1.89
N ILE A 149 15.86 -13.56 -1.40
CA ILE A 149 16.65 -14.45 -0.56
C ILE A 149 16.65 -15.83 -1.18
N THR A 150 17.84 -16.42 -1.28
CA THR A 150 18.02 -17.80 -1.69
C THR A 150 18.76 -18.59 -0.61
N GLU A 151 18.56 -19.91 -0.53
CA GLU A 151 19.36 -20.76 0.32
C GLU A 151 20.79 -20.84 -0.24
N ASN A 152 21.79 -20.67 0.61
CA ASN A 152 23.18 -20.64 0.19
C ASN A 152 23.59 -22.00 -0.42
N GLY A 153 24.28 -21.94 -1.55
CA GLY A 153 24.68 -23.14 -2.30
C GLY A 153 23.68 -23.54 -3.39
N LEU A 154 22.51 -22.90 -3.49
CA LEU A 154 21.63 -23.06 -4.65
C LEU A 154 22.06 -22.08 -5.75
N ASP A 155 22.28 -22.62 -6.96
CA ASP A 155 22.57 -21.80 -8.16
C ASP A 155 21.28 -21.25 -8.77
N GLU A 156 20.53 -20.48 -7.95
CA GLU A 156 19.33 -19.82 -8.42
C GLU A 156 19.65 -18.42 -8.92
N LYS A 157 19.14 -18.09 -10.11
CA LYS A 157 19.30 -16.78 -10.74
C LYS A 157 18.02 -15.96 -10.64
N TRP A 158 18.15 -14.65 -10.68
CA TRP A 158 17.05 -13.71 -10.67
C TRP A 158 16.05 -13.97 -11.81
N GLU A 159 16.56 -14.24 -13.01
CA GLU A 159 15.77 -14.51 -14.22
C GLU A 159 14.82 -15.70 -14.06
N ASP A 160 15.18 -16.66 -13.21
CA ASP A 160 14.41 -17.90 -12.96
C ASP A 160 13.31 -17.74 -11.92
N CYS A 161 13.26 -16.61 -11.21
CA CYS A 161 12.42 -16.51 -10.02
C CYS A 161 11.71 -15.18 -9.79
N HIS A 162 12.07 -14.09 -10.48
CA HIS A 162 11.53 -12.77 -10.18
C HIS A 162 10.03 -12.59 -10.52
N LEU A 163 9.35 -11.75 -9.75
CA LEU A 163 7.92 -11.51 -9.92
C LEU A 163 7.56 -10.74 -11.19
N TYR A 164 8.48 -10.01 -11.80
CA TYR A 164 8.22 -9.20 -12.99
C TYR A 164 8.10 -10.02 -14.28
N GLY A 165 8.72 -11.19 -14.37
CA GLY A 165 8.74 -12.04 -15.57
C GLY A 165 7.83 -13.27 -15.52
N HIS A 166 7.44 -13.72 -14.31
CA HIS A 166 6.72 -14.98 -14.14
C HIS A 166 5.22 -14.80 -13.91
N PRO A 167 4.37 -15.75 -14.35
CA PRO A 167 2.93 -15.72 -14.11
C PRO A 167 2.64 -15.90 -12.61
N PHE A 168 1.64 -15.19 -12.10
CA PHE A 168 1.24 -15.30 -10.68
C PHE A 168 0.32 -16.50 -10.46
N ALA A 169 0.40 -17.09 -9.27
CA ALA A 169 -0.48 -18.17 -8.85
C ALA A 169 -1.92 -17.68 -8.71
N LYS A 170 -2.79 -18.05 -9.67
CA LYS A 170 -4.20 -17.63 -9.73
C LYS A 170 -4.98 -18.03 -8.48
N GLU A 171 -4.66 -19.19 -7.90
CA GLU A 171 -5.29 -19.70 -6.68
C GLU A 171 -5.01 -18.78 -5.48
N LEU A 172 -3.79 -18.24 -5.37
CA LEU A 172 -3.44 -17.29 -4.32
C LEU A 172 -4.08 -15.92 -4.54
N ALA A 173 -4.19 -15.47 -5.78
CA ALA A 173 -4.94 -14.27 -6.12
C ALA A 173 -6.43 -14.42 -5.72
N ALA A 174 -7.06 -15.57 -6.00
CA ALA A 174 -8.41 -15.88 -5.59
C ALA A 174 -8.57 -15.95 -4.07
N ALA A 175 -7.62 -16.56 -3.37
CA ALA A 175 -7.60 -16.60 -1.93
C ALA A 175 -7.49 -15.19 -1.31
N ALA A 176 -6.64 -14.34 -1.88
CA ALA A 176 -6.39 -12.99 -1.40
C ALA A 176 -7.58 -12.05 -1.61
N LEU A 177 -8.23 -12.11 -2.78
CA LEU A 177 -9.33 -11.22 -3.14
C LEU A 177 -10.66 -11.69 -2.52
N PHE A 178 -10.97 -12.99 -2.64
CA PHE A 178 -12.28 -13.54 -2.29
C PHE A 178 -12.30 -14.38 -0.99
N GLY A 179 -11.13 -14.73 -0.45
CA GLY A 179 -11.06 -15.60 0.72
C GLY A 179 -11.28 -17.09 0.43
N TYR A 180 -11.11 -17.52 -0.82
CA TYR A 180 -11.20 -18.93 -1.16
C TYR A 180 -10.14 -19.77 -0.46
N ARG A 181 -10.51 -20.98 -0.06
CA ARG A 181 -9.57 -21.98 0.44
C ARG A 181 -9.01 -22.77 -0.72
N CYS A 182 -7.70 -22.77 -0.84
CA CYS A 182 -6.98 -23.54 -1.86
C CYS A 182 -5.73 -24.18 -1.28
N THR A 183 -5.06 -25.00 -2.06
CA THR A 183 -3.73 -25.55 -1.75
C THR A 183 -2.89 -25.41 -3.01
N VAL A 184 -1.75 -24.77 -2.90
CA VAL A 184 -0.80 -24.61 -4.01
C VAL A 184 0.39 -25.52 -3.77
N LYS A 185 0.88 -26.17 -4.84
CA LYS A 185 2.04 -27.07 -4.81
C LYS A 185 3.05 -26.65 -5.87
N GLY A 186 4.31 -26.93 -5.61
CA GLY A 186 5.41 -26.62 -6.52
C GLY A 186 6.00 -25.23 -6.35
N LYS A 187 6.71 -24.74 -7.37
CA LYS A 187 7.33 -23.41 -7.38
C LYS A 187 6.23 -22.35 -7.51
N ILE A 188 6.17 -21.42 -6.58
CA ILE A 188 5.10 -20.45 -6.45
C ILE A 188 5.65 -19.06 -6.75
N PHE A 189 5.05 -18.37 -7.71
CA PHE A 189 5.28 -16.95 -7.95
C PHE A 189 4.05 -16.18 -7.52
N THR A 190 4.17 -15.39 -6.47
CA THR A 190 3.03 -14.60 -5.97
C THR A 190 3.51 -13.38 -5.19
N PRO A 191 2.98 -12.19 -5.50
CA PRO A 191 3.19 -11.01 -4.68
C PRO A 191 2.26 -10.96 -3.45
N GLU A 192 1.28 -11.89 -3.34
CA GLU A 192 0.25 -11.85 -2.30
C GLU A 192 0.82 -12.00 -0.88
N LEU A 193 1.98 -12.60 -0.75
CA LEU A 193 2.66 -12.80 0.52
C LEU A 193 3.38 -11.56 1.03
N THR A 194 3.68 -10.60 0.16
CA THR A 194 4.47 -9.38 0.46
C THR A 194 3.68 -8.09 0.26
N THR A 195 2.46 -8.15 -0.28
CA THR A 195 1.64 -6.97 -0.55
C THR A 195 1.10 -6.37 0.74
N GLY A 196 1.35 -5.08 0.94
CA GLY A 196 0.85 -4.30 2.08
C GLY A 196 -0.63 -3.95 2.02
N GLY A 197 -1.12 -3.29 3.08
CA GLY A 197 -2.49 -2.75 3.20
C GLY A 197 -3.53 -3.78 3.66
N VAL A 198 -4.72 -3.30 4.02
CA VAL A 198 -5.73 -4.04 4.79
C VAL A 198 -6.88 -4.58 3.92
N LEU A 199 -7.21 -3.92 2.82
CA LEU A 199 -8.32 -4.31 1.94
C LEU A 199 -8.05 -5.65 1.23
N PRO A 200 -9.12 -6.39 0.84
CA PRO A 200 -9.02 -7.49 -0.10
C PRO A 200 -8.38 -6.99 -1.39
N LYS A 201 -7.32 -7.61 -1.82
CA LYS A 201 -6.61 -7.22 -3.05
C LYS A 201 -5.82 -8.38 -3.62
N CYS A 202 -5.63 -8.35 -4.94
CA CYS A 202 -4.75 -9.30 -5.62
C CYS A 202 -4.04 -8.66 -6.80
N TRP A 203 -2.96 -9.30 -7.21
CA TRP A 203 -2.22 -8.94 -8.41
C TRP A 203 -2.54 -9.91 -9.54
N VAL A 204 -2.69 -9.36 -10.73
CA VAL A 204 -2.96 -10.12 -11.95
C VAL A 204 -2.09 -9.62 -13.09
N ARG A 205 -1.93 -10.46 -14.12
CA ARG A 205 -1.27 -10.06 -15.37
C ARG A 205 -2.29 -10.04 -16.50
N GLU A 206 -2.29 -8.94 -17.22
CA GLU A 206 -3.19 -8.75 -18.37
C GLU A 206 -2.47 -7.91 -19.44
N ASN A 207 -2.44 -8.40 -20.66
CA ASN A 207 -1.86 -7.70 -21.82
C ASN A 207 -0.42 -7.16 -21.55
N GLY A 208 0.43 -7.96 -20.92
CA GLY A 208 1.79 -7.59 -20.56
C GLY A 208 1.92 -6.66 -19.35
N LYS A 209 0.82 -6.19 -18.78
CA LYS A 209 0.80 -5.32 -17.60
C LYS A 209 0.58 -6.11 -16.32
N ILE A 210 1.11 -5.60 -15.23
CA ILE A 210 0.83 -6.08 -13.87
C ILE A 210 -0.20 -5.12 -13.25
N LEU A 211 -1.35 -5.65 -12.86
CA LEU A 211 -2.47 -4.88 -12.35
C LEU A 211 -2.77 -5.26 -10.91
N LEU A 212 -3.00 -4.26 -10.06
CA LEU A 212 -3.54 -4.43 -8.71
C LEU A 212 -5.06 -4.23 -8.74
N ILE A 213 -5.78 -5.22 -8.24
CA ILE A 213 -7.22 -5.13 -7.99
C ILE A 213 -7.43 -4.97 -6.49
N LYS A 214 -8.10 -3.89 -6.07
CA LYS A 214 -8.54 -3.67 -4.68
C LYS A 214 -10.06 -3.67 -4.65
N MET A 215 -10.65 -4.37 -3.68
CA MET A 215 -12.10 -4.48 -3.52
C MET A 215 -12.51 -4.10 -2.10
N ASP A 216 -13.70 -3.55 -1.92
CA ASP A 216 -14.20 -3.24 -0.60
C ASP A 216 -14.58 -4.49 0.20
N ARG A 217 -14.67 -4.35 1.53
CA ARG A 217 -14.89 -5.48 2.45
C ARG A 217 -16.30 -6.04 2.39
N HIS A 218 -17.28 -5.16 2.23
CA HIS A 218 -18.72 -5.45 2.30
C HIS A 218 -19.46 -4.71 1.20
N GLU A 219 -20.79 -4.90 1.15
CA GLU A 219 -21.67 -3.94 0.52
C GLU A 219 -21.40 -2.60 1.19
N CYS A 220 -20.78 -1.70 0.43
CA CYS A 220 -20.56 -0.37 0.94
C CYS A 220 -21.87 0.38 0.76
N GLU A 221 -22.40 0.93 1.85
CA GLU A 221 -23.39 1.97 1.75
C GLU A 221 -22.85 3.10 0.87
N ASP A 222 -23.74 3.79 0.22
CA ASP A 222 -23.41 4.85 -0.72
C ASP A 222 -22.37 5.81 -0.13
N GLY A 223 -21.18 5.84 -0.73
CA GLY A 223 -20.08 6.72 -0.38
C GLY A 223 -19.02 6.19 0.59
N GLN A 224 -19.15 5.00 1.14
CA GLN A 224 -18.11 4.40 2.00
C GLN A 224 -17.13 3.52 1.23
N SER A 225 -17.27 3.42 -0.09
CA SER A 225 -16.38 2.61 -0.92
C SER A 225 -14.99 3.26 -1.08
N GLN A 226 -13.96 2.61 -0.53
CA GLN A 226 -12.58 3.02 -0.77
C GLN A 226 -12.18 2.82 -2.24
N ALA A 227 -12.70 1.79 -2.90
CA ALA A 227 -12.42 1.55 -4.32
C ALA A 227 -12.96 2.67 -5.22
N VAL A 228 -14.18 3.15 -4.95
CA VAL A 228 -14.76 4.29 -5.65
C VAL A 228 -13.96 5.56 -5.36
N ASN A 229 -13.64 5.81 -4.10
CA ASN A 229 -12.89 7.00 -3.71
C ASN A 229 -11.48 7.05 -4.29
N GLU A 230 -10.78 5.91 -4.45
CA GLU A 230 -9.50 5.85 -5.19
C GLU A 230 -9.67 6.35 -6.63
N TYR A 231 -10.72 5.91 -7.30
CA TYR A 231 -11.03 6.33 -8.67
C TYR A 231 -11.37 7.82 -8.75
N LEU A 232 -12.25 8.33 -7.89
CA LEU A 232 -12.63 9.76 -7.87
C LEU A 232 -11.43 10.64 -7.51
N ALA A 233 -10.63 10.25 -6.52
CA ALA A 233 -9.44 10.98 -6.12
C ALA A 233 -8.39 11.04 -7.24
N SER A 234 -8.28 10.00 -8.06
CA SER A 234 -7.37 10.01 -9.23
C SER A 234 -7.79 11.04 -10.29
N GLN A 235 -9.10 11.26 -10.48
CA GLN A 235 -9.60 12.31 -11.38
C GLN A 235 -9.21 13.71 -10.87
N VAL A 236 -9.34 13.94 -9.56
CA VAL A 236 -8.91 15.23 -8.95
C VAL A 236 -7.42 15.45 -9.14
N ALA A 237 -6.59 14.43 -8.91
CA ALA A 237 -5.14 14.52 -9.13
C ALA A 237 -4.79 14.82 -10.59
N ALA A 238 -5.51 14.21 -11.54
CA ALA A 238 -5.35 14.47 -12.98
C ALA A 238 -5.67 15.92 -13.33
N VAL A 239 -6.79 16.46 -12.84
CA VAL A 239 -7.20 17.85 -13.05
C VAL A 239 -6.19 18.82 -12.42
N MET A 240 -5.64 18.50 -11.26
CA MET A 240 -4.59 19.29 -10.62
C MET A 240 -3.22 19.15 -11.32
N GLY A 241 -3.03 18.18 -12.22
CA GLY A 241 -1.76 17.93 -12.88
C GLY A 241 -0.69 17.33 -11.97
N ILE A 242 -1.10 16.62 -10.92
CA ILE A 242 -0.19 15.98 -9.95
C ILE A 242 0.13 14.56 -10.42
N PRO A 243 1.42 14.13 -10.39
CA PRO A 243 1.77 12.75 -10.67
C PRO A 243 1.07 11.77 -9.70
N HIS A 244 0.25 10.90 -10.24
CA HIS A 244 -0.58 9.96 -9.47
C HIS A 244 -0.73 8.62 -10.17
N VAL A 245 -1.16 7.62 -9.41
CA VAL A 245 -1.59 6.33 -9.97
C VAL A 245 -3.00 6.49 -10.50
N GLY A 246 -3.19 6.22 -11.80
CA GLY A 246 -4.50 6.19 -12.42
C GLY A 246 -5.28 4.94 -12.05
N TYR A 247 -6.56 5.09 -11.74
CA TYR A 247 -7.44 3.97 -11.41
C TYR A 247 -8.57 3.84 -12.43
N THR A 248 -9.01 2.61 -12.67
CA THR A 248 -10.28 2.31 -13.34
C THR A 248 -11.21 1.64 -12.35
N LEU A 249 -12.52 1.88 -12.48
CA LEU A 249 -13.54 1.27 -11.63
C LEU A 249 -14.18 0.11 -12.36
N LYS A 250 -14.27 -1.05 -11.70
CA LYS A 250 -14.88 -2.28 -12.22
C LYS A 250 -15.91 -2.81 -11.22
N GLN A 251 -16.89 -3.54 -11.72
CA GLN A 251 -17.77 -4.36 -10.88
C GLN A 251 -17.29 -5.80 -10.90
N ILE A 252 -17.14 -6.38 -9.73
CA ILE A 252 -16.69 -7.76 -9.59
C ILE A 252 -17.75 -8.54 -8.82
N LYS A 253 -18.19 -9.65 -9.39
CA LYS A 253 -19.12 -10.56 -8.73
C LYS A 253 -18.38 -11.33 -7.63
N ARG A 254 -18.81 -11.18 -6.40
CA ARG A 254 -18.29 -11.91 -5.24
C ARG A 254 -18.80 -13.35 -5.21
N PRO A 255 -18.17 -14.23 -4.38
CA PRO A 255 -18.61 -15.64 -4.22
C PRO A 255 -20.06 -15.81 -3.74
N ASP A 256 -20.56 -14.84 -2.98
CA ASP A 256 -21.95 -14.78 -2.50
C ASP A 256 -22.94 -14.30 -3.58
N GLY A 257 -22.46 -13.99 -4.76
CA GLY A 257 -23.27 -13.54 -5.90
C GLY A 257 -23.46 -12.03 -5.97
N ILE A 258 -23.02 -11.28 -4.96
CA ILE A 258 -23.16 -9.83 -4.87
C ILE A 258 -22.12 -9.15 -5.75
N MET A 259 -22.55 -8.10 -6.45
CA MET A 259 -21.65 -7.24 -7.21
C MET A 259 -21.02 -6.21 -6.27
N ALA A 260 -19.68 -6.11 -6.28
CA ALA A 260 -18.96 -5.16 -5.47
C ALA A 260 -18.04 -4.27 -6.35
N PRO A 261 -17.91 -2.97 -6.01
CA PRO A 261 -16.96 -2.11 -6.69
C PRO A 261 -15.53 -2.54 -6.37
N ALA A 262 -14.69 -2.48 -7.39
CA ALA A 262 -13.26 -2.70 -7.27
C ALA A 262 -12.51 -1.67 -8.12
N CYS A 263 -11.46 -1.10 -7.58
CA CYS A 263 -10.55 -0.26 -8.37
C CYS A 263 -9.37 -1.09 -8.86
N VAL A 264 -8.93 -0.77 -10.08
CA VAL A 264 -7.83 -1.44 -10.76
C VAL A 264 -6.82 -0.40 -11.18
N CYS A 265 -5.55 -0.62 -10.85
CA CYS A 265 -4.46 0.24 -11.28
C CYS A 265 -3.27 -0.59 -11.79
N GLU A 266 -2.49 0.01 -12.67
CA GLU A 266 -1.24 -0.55 -13.15
C GLU A 266 -0.14 -0.40 -12.11
N LEU A 267 0.75 -1.38 -12.03
CA LEU A 267 1.95 -1.31 -11.21
C LEU A 267 2.84 -0.16 -11.70
N PHE A 268 3.22 0.75 -10.80
CA PHE A 268 4.07 1.90 -11.12
C PHE A 268 5.57 1.64 -10.91
N THR A 269 5.93 0.49 -10.38
CA THR A 269 7.30 -0.01 -10.30
C THR A 269 7.61 -0.97 -11.46
N SER A 270 8.85 -1.36 -11.58
CA SER A 270 9.31 -2.31 -12.60
C SER A 270 10.53 -3.06 -12.11
N GLU A 271 11.04 -3.99 -12.89
CA GLU A 271 12.30 -4.66 -12.62
C GLU A 271 13.49 -3.68 -12.46
N LYS A 272 13.46 -2.55 -13.18
CA LYS A 272 14.50 -1.51 -13.10
C LYS A 272 14.21 -0.46 -12.03
N THR A 273 12.96 -0.27 -11.67
CA THR A 273 12.54 0.84 -10.81
C THR A 273 11.76 0.32 -9.62
N GLY A 274 12.32 0.47 -8.44
CA GLY A 274 11.68 0.14 -7.17
C GLY A 274 11.00 1.33 -6.50
N PHE A 275 10.36 1.08 -5.37
CA PHE A 275 9.69 2.07 -4.53
C PHE A 275 10.20 2.01 -3.09
N CYS A 276 10.75 3.13 -2.61
CA CYS A 276 11.13 3.34 -1.22
C CYS A 276 10.16 4.33 -0.57
N ASN A 277 9.32 3.88 0.36
CA ASN A 277 8.39 4.76 1.04
C ASN A 277 9.10 5.69 2.04
N ALA A 278 8.45 6.80 2.38
CA ALA A 278 9.02 7.80 3.28
C ALA A 278 9.30 7.24 4.69
N GLY A 279 8.56 6.23 5.14
CA GLY A 279 8.78 5.56 6.42
C GLY A 279 10.15 4.89 6.52
N ILE A 280 10.59 4.24 5.44
CA ILE A 280 11.92 3.62 5.35
C ILE A 280 13.02 4.67 5.54
N PHE A 281 12.92 5.80 4.85
CA PHE A 281 13.88 6.90 4.98
C PHE A 281 13.95 7.45 6.42
N PHE A 282 12.79 7.72 7.03
CA PHE A 282 12.73 8.28 8.38
C PHE A 282 13.15 7.27 9.45
N GLN A 283 12.85 5.98 9.27
CA GLN A 283 13.30 4.93 10.18
C GLN A 283 14.82 4.92 10.30
N ARG A 284 15.54 5.06 9.20
CA ARG A 284 17.00 5.14 9.19
C ARG A 284 17.51 6.39 9.91
N LYS A 285 16.87 7.56 9.67
CA LYS A 285 17.26 8.84 10.27
C LYS A 285 16.98 8.89 11.79
N TYR A 286 15.93 8.23 12.24
CA TYR A 286 15.45 8.26 13.64
C TYR A 286 15.54 6.90 14.33
N SER A 287 16.50 6.07 13.95
CA SER A 287 16.73 4.73 14.53
C SER A 287 16.93 4.72 16.04
N SER A 288 17.28 5.85 16.64
CA SER A 288 17.42 6.04 18.09
C SER A 288 16.09 6.15 18.86
N LEU A 289 14.95 6.28 18.17
CA LEU A 289 13.65 6.34 18.84
C LEU A 289 13.20 4.94 19.28
N ARG A 290 12.80 4.81 20.57
CA ARG A 290 12.41 3.54 21.20
C ARG A 290 11.25 2.79 20.51
N ARG A 291 10.45 3.45 19.68
CA ARG A 291 9.35 2.89 18.90
C ARG A 291 9.21 3.61 17.55
N PRO A 292 10.11 3.36 16.60
CA PRO A 292 10.06 4.01 15.31
C PRO A 292 8.73 3.75 14.57
N ASP A 293 8.19 2.53 14.65
CA ASP A 293 6.93 2.11 14.01
C ASP A 293 5.70 2.92 14.43
N LEU A 294 5.56 3.26 15.71
CA LEU A 294 4.47 4.11 16.23
C LEU A 294 4.72 5.59 15.99
N ALA A 295 5.96 6.03 16.16
CA ALA A 295 6.37 7.40 15.90
C ALA A 295 6.14 7.76 14.41
N PHE A 296 6.46 6.86 13.48
CA PHE A 296 6.33 7.07 12.04
C PHE A 296 4.90 7.11 11.53
N ARG A 297 3.95 6.50 12.22
CA ARG A 297 2.53 6.57 11.83
C ARG A 297 1.86 7.89 12.22
N GLN A 298 2.40 8.64 13.18
CA GLN A 298 1.75 9.81 13.76
C GLN A 298 2.59 11.10 13.75
N LEU A 299 3.93 11.03 13.81
CA LEU A 299 4.80 12.19 13.97
C LEU A 299 4.81 13.17 12.79
N PRO A 300 4.87 12.74 11.52
CA PRO A 300 5.10 13.66 10.41
C PRO A 300 3.95 14.62 10.16
N ILE A 301 2.73 14.24 10.49
CA ILE A 301 1.54 15.07 10.25
C ILE A 301 1.33 16.09 11.38
N ARG A 302 1.91 15.86 12.55
CA ARG A 302 1.68 16.67 13.77
C ARG A 302 2.80 17.64 14.13
N SER A 303 4.01 17.41 13.65
CA SER A 303 5.16 18.26 13.94
C SER A 303 5.56 19.09 12.72
N ARG A 304 5.56 20.41 12.85
CA ARG A 304 6.03 21.35 11.82
C ARG A 304 7.47 21.05 11.37
N GLN A 305 8.33 20.68 12.32
CA GLN A 305 9.70 20.30 12.02
C GLN A 305 9.75 19.03 11.16
N ALA A 306 8.99 17.99 11.52
CA ALA A 306 8.95 16.75 10.76
C ALA A 306 8.35 16.96 9.36
N GLN A 307 7.34 17.82 9.21
CA GLN A 307 6.81 18.20 7.91
C GLN A 307 7.84 18.93 7.04
N ASN A 308 8.60 19.85 7.61
CA ASN A 308 9.69 20.54 6.89
C ASN A 308 10.79 19.57 6.47
N GLU A 309 11.14 18.61 7.31
CA GLU A 309 12.13 17.59 6.98
C GLU A 309 11.62 16.66 5.85
N MET A 310 10.34 16.31 5.86
CA MET A 310 9.74 15.54 4.77
C MET A 310 9.67 16.35 3.46
N ALA A 311 9.32 17.62 3.54
CA ALA A 311 9.33 18.51 2.38
C ALA A 311 10.74 18.64 1.79
N SER A 312 11.76 18.76 2.64
CA SER A 312 13.16 18.78 2.20
C SER A 312 13.58 17.45 1.56
N PHE A 313 13.16 16.34 2.12
CA PHE A 313 13.48 15.00 1.58
C PHE A 313 12.77 14.72 0.25
N TRP A 314 11.45 14.93 0.20
CA TRP A 314 10.64 14.53 -0.97
C TRP A 314 10.61 15.59 -2.09
N GLY A 315 11.22 16.75 -1.84
CA GLY A 315 11.16 17.94 -2.67
C GLY A 315 10.00 18.84 -2.27
N SER A 316 10.34 20.05 -1.87
CA SER A 316 9.38 21.01 -1.29
C SER A 316 8.15 21.22 -2.18
N ARG A 317 8.36 21.27 -3.50
CA ARG A 317 7.27 21.44 -4.47
C ARG A 317 6.31 20.26 -4.48
N CYS A 318 6.82 19.03 -4.60
CA CYS A 318 5.99 17.82 -4.63
C CYS A 318 5.26 17.61 -3.30
N TYR A 319 5.93 17.95 -2.18
CA TYR A 319 5.32 17.86 -0.86
C TYR A 319 4.18 18.88 -0.69
N ALA A 320 4.38 20.11 -1.15
CA ALA A 320 3.34 21.14 -1.16
C ALA A 320 2.13 20.73 -2.01
N ASP A 321 2.37 20.17 -3.21
CA ASP A 321 1.32 19.64 -4.08
C ASP A 321 0.51 18.54 -3.39
N MET A 322 1.17 17.60 -2.72
CA MET A 322 0.52 16.53 -1.95
C MET A 322 -0.32 17.09 -0.80
N MET A 323 0.20 18.07 -0.03
CA MET A 323 -0.54 18.67 1.08
C MET A 323 -1.78 19.41 0.61
N VAL A 324 -1.68 20.16 -0.48
CA VAL A 324 -2.83 20.86 -1.07
C VAL A 324 -3.84 19.86 -1.64
N TYR A 325 -3.38 18.83 -2.35
CA TYR A 325 -4.21 17.77 -2.87
C TYR A 325 -4.96 17.03 -1.76
N ASP A 326 -4.26 16.58 -0.71
CA ASP A 326 -4.88 15.91 0.43
C ASP A 326 -5.90 16.81 1.14
N ALA A 327 -5.65 18.11 1.18
CA ALA A 327 -6.59 19.08 1.72
C ALA A 327 -7.86 19.21 0.85
N VAL A 328 -7.71 19.21 -0.48
CA VAL A 328 -8.83 19.27 -1.43
C VAL A 328 -9.72 18.04 -1.30
N ILE A 329 -9.15 16.85 -1.37
CA ILE A 329 -9.92 15.60 -1.32
C ILE A 329 -10.32 15.17 0.10
N GLY A 330 -9.82 15.85 1.14
CA GLY A 330 -10.06 15.49 2.54
C GLY A 330 -9.44 14.14 2.93
N ASN A 331 -8.26 13.80 2.42
CA ASN A 331 -7.58 12.54 2.71
C ASN A 331 -7.13 12.47 4.17
N ARG A 332 -7.56 11.44 4.89
CA ARG A 332 -7.26 11.25 6.32
C ARG A 332 -6.31 10.11 6.61
N ASP A 333 -5.77 9.49 5.56
CA ASP A 333 -4.90 8.32 5.70
C ASP A 333 -3.54 8.50 5.01
N ARG A 334 -3.10 9.75 4.78
CA ARG A 334 -1.75 10.02 4.30
C ARG A 334 -0.75 9.74 5.41
N HIS A 335 -0.12 8.59 5.34
CA HIS A 335 0.96 8.19 6.24
C HIS A 335 2.24 7.91 5.44
N LEU A 336 3.37 7.74 6.12
CA LEU A 336 4.69 7.58 5.51
C LEU A 336 4.82 6.36 4.55
N GLY A 337 3.90 5.42 4.61
CA GLY A 337 3.83 4.29 3.69
C GLY A 337 3.20 4.62 2.33
N ASN A 338 2.45 5.74 2.22
CA ASN A 338 1.63 6.08 1.07
C ASN A 338 2.24 7.16 0.16
N PHE A 339 3.50 7.49 0.35
CA PHE A 339 4.33 8.31 -0.55
C PHE A 339 5.81 7.99 -0.35
N GLY A 340 6.66 8.39 -1.28
CA GLY A 340 8.10 8.10 -1.23
C GLY A 340 8.79 8.37 -2.55
N TYR A 341 9.89 7.69 -2.78
CA TYR A 341 10.72 7.82 -3.97
C TYR A 341 10.71 6.56 -4.82
N LEU A 342 10.83 6.76 -6.13
CA LEU A 342 11.28 5.71 -7.03
C LEU A 342 12.80 5.59 -6.92
N VAL A 343 13.27 4.36 -6.93
CA VAL A 343 14.68 4.00 -6.77
C VAL A 343 15.11 3.18 -7.98
N ASP A 344 16.27 3.46 -8.51
CA ASP A 344 16.90 2.61 -9.51
C ASP A 344 17.40 1.32 -8.83
N ASN A 345 16.89 0.17 -9.28
CA ASN A 345 17.22 -1.12 -8.69
C ASN A 345 18.64 -1.60 -9.04
N ASP A 346 19.25 -1.05 -10.10
CA ASP A 346 20.60 -1.44 -10.55
C ASP A 346 21.70 -0.61 -9.90
N THR A 347 21.40 0.64 -9.49
CA THR A 347 22.36 1.52 -8.82
C THR A 347 22.04 1.82 -7.37
N GLY A 348 20.79 1.61 -6.96
CA GLY A 348 20.28 2.01 -5.65
C GLY A 348 20.02 3.51 -5.51
N GLU A 349 20.11 4.31 -6.57
CA GLU A 349 19.92 5.77 -6.49
C GLU A 349 18.44 6.16 -6.43
N PHE A 350 18.14 7.25 -5.71
CA PHE A 350 16.82 7.87 -5.75
C PHE A 350 16.63 8.61 -7.07
N LEU A 351 15.55 8.27 -7.81
CA LEU A 351 15.27 8.84 -9.12
C LEU A 351 14.39 10.09 -9.04
N ARG A 352 13.20 9.95 -8.49
CA ARG A 352 12.18 11.00 -8.39
C ARG A 352 11.09 10.61 -7.39
N PRO A 353 10.28 11.56 -6.92
CA PRO A 353 9.07 11.26 -6.15
C PRO A 353 8.19 10.25 -6.89
N ALA A 354 7.67 9.28 -6.15
CA ALA A 354 6.70 8.33 -6.66
C ALA A 354 5.35 9.00 -6.93
N PRO A 355 4.55 8.51 -7.89
CA PRO A 355 3.19 9.00 -8.08
C PRO A 355 2.36 8.79 -6.81
N LEU A 356 1.42 9.70 -6.52
CA LEU A 356 0.52 9.57 -5.36
C LEU A 356 -0.44 8.40 -5.54
N PHE A 357 -0.67 7.65 -4.48
CA PHE A 357 -1.54 6.48 -4.45
C PHE A 357 -2.18 6.32 -3.06
N ASP A 358 -3.11 5.37 -2.94
CA ASP A 358 -3.80 4.99 -1.69
C ASP A 358 -4.58 6.15 -1.08
N ASN A 359 -5.51 6.70 -1.88
CA ASN A 359 -6.36 7.86 -1.54
C ASN A 359 -7.80 7.44 -1.18
N GLY A 360 -8.06 6.15 -0.97
CA GLY A 360 -9.43 5.63 -0.79
C GLY A 360 -10.14 6.13 0.45
N ARG A 361 -9.43 6.66 1.46
CA ARG A 361 -10.01 7.25 2.67
C ARG A 361 -10.16 8.76 2.55
N SER A 362 -10.68 9.21 1.43
CA SER A 362 -10.94 10.61 1.08
C SER A 362 -12.39 10.80 0.59
N ILE A 363 -12.73 11.96 0.09
CA ILE A 363 -13.99 12.29 -0.59
C ILE A 363 -15.22 11.76 0.17
N LEU A 364 -15.50 12.33 1.34
CA LEU A 364 -16.64 11.99 2.21
C LEU A 364 -16.61 10.57 2.79
N TYR A 365 -15.48 9.88 2.75
CA TYR A 365 -15.32 8.58 3.43
C TYR A 365 -15.64 8.69 4.93
N ASP A 366 -16.24 7.64 5.53
CA ASP A 366 -16.79 7.59 6.90
C ASP A 366 -17.83 8.71 7.18
N THR A 367 -18.48 9.24 6.17
CA THR A 367 -19.56 10.21 6.35
C THR A 367 -20.89 9.47 6.26
N GLU A 368 -21.35 9.01 7.42
CA GLU A 368 -22.71 8.50 7.61
C GLU A 368 -23.68 9.69 7.71
N ASN A 369 -24.92 9.52 7.35
CA ASN A 369 -26.02 10.49 7.55
C ASN A 369 -25.72 11.87 6.95
N VAL A 370 -25.36 11.91 5.67
CA VAL A 370 -25.21 13.16 4.95
C VAL A 370 -26.56 13.88 4.86
N ASN A 371 -26.66 15.08 5.44
CA ASN A 371 -27.82 15.91 5.24
C ASN A 371 -27.77 16.52 3.83
N PHE A 372 -28.41 15.86 2.87
CA PHE A 372 -28.48 16.32 1.48
C PHE A 372 -29.30 17.61 1.31
N MET A 373 -30.03 18.05 2.33
CA MET A 373 -30.87 19.23 2.27
C MET A 373 -30.09 20.55 2.48
N ASN A 374 -28.93 20.49 3.18
CA ASN A 374 -28.09 21.67 3.41
C ASN A 374 -26.59 21.27 3.34
N VAL A 375 -26.09 21.22 2.12
CA VAL A 375 -24.72 20.79 1.81
C VAL A 375 -23.67 21.74 2.40
N GLU A 376 -23.90 23.06 2.35
CA GLU A 376 -22.94 24.03 2.90
C GLU A 376 -22.82 23.89 4.41
N SER A 377 -23.96 23.82 5.12
CA SER A 377 -23.97 23.60 6.57
C SER A 377 -23.29 22.26 6.96
N PHE A 378 -23.52 21.22 6.17
CA PHE A 378 -22.85 19.94 6.36
C PHE A 378 -21.32 20.05 6.20
N ILE A 379 -20.86 20.69 5.13
CA ILE A 379 -19.44 20.93 4.90
C ILE A 379 -18.86 21.80 6.00
N ASP A 380 -19.56 22.84 6.45
CA ASP A 380 -19.15 23.69 7.57
C ASP A 380 -18.98 22.90 8.87
N SER A 381 -19.83 21.92 9.10
CA SER A 381 -19.69 21.02 10.27
C SER A 381 -18.38 20.21 10.27
N LEU A 382 -17.82 19.94 9.09
CA LEU A 382 -16.53 19.26 8.94
C LEU A 382 -15.33 20.16 9.33
N TYR A 383 -15.55 21.47 9.46
CA TYR A 383 -14.55 22.47 9.86
C TYR A 383 -14.65 22.91 11.33
N GLY A 384 -15.62 22.42 12.10
CA GLY A 384 -15.77 22.77 13.52
C GLY A 384 -14.54 22.47 14.37
N GLN A 385 -14.57 22.82 15.69
CA GLN A 385 -13.40 22.71 16.60
C GLN A 385 -12.71 21.36 16.65
N HIS A 386 -13.42 20.28 16.32
CA HIS A 386 -12.90 18.94 16.13
C HIS A 386 -13.04 18.49 14.67
N GLY A 387 -13.13 19.44 13.76
CA GLY A 387 -13.44 19.21 12.36
C GLY A 387 -12.36 18.41 11.64
N LYS A 388 -12.81 17.55 10.75
CA LYS A 388 -11.97 16.63 9.96
C LYS A 388 -10.93 17.36 9.09
N PHE A 389 -11.11 18.65 8.80
CA PHE A 389 -10.26 19.44 7.91
C PHE A 389 -9.29 20.40 8.62
N LEU A 390 -9.32 20.50 9.94
CA LEU A 390 -8.49 21.48 10.66
C LEU A 390 -6.98 21.28 10.41
N LEU A 391 -6.53 20.02 10.39
CA LEU A 391 -5.11 19.69 10.10
C LEU A 391 -4.74 20.00 8.65
N HIS A 392 -5.68 19.81 7.73
CA HIS A 392 -5.48 20.16 6.32
C HIS A 392 -5.34 21.65 6.12
N ASP A 393 -6.13 22.46 6.80
CA ASP A 393 -6.08 23.93 6.70
C ASP A 393 -4.74 24.47 7.24
N ALA A 394 -4.21 23.88 8.32
CA ALA A 394 -2.89 24.22 8.84
C ALA A 394 -1.77 23.85 7.85
N ALA A 395 -1.85 22.67 7.22
CA ALA A 395 -0.91 22.25 6.18
C ALA A 395 -0.98 23.16 4.93
N VAL A 396 -2.19 23.54 4.49
CA VAL A 396 -2.37 24.49 3.40
C VAL A 396 -1.72 25.83 3.75
N TRP A 397 -1.97 26.37 4.94
CA TRP A 397 -1.34 27.63 5.36
C TRP A 397 0.19 27.57 5.30
N GLN A 398 0.77 26.44 5.68
CA GLN A 398 2.21 26.26 5.70
C GLN A 398 2.81 26.07 4.31
N PHE A 399 2.21 25.21 3.48
CA PHE A 399 2.83 24.68 2.26
C PHE A 399 2.21 25.19 0.96
N ALA A 400 0.99 25.71 0.97
CA ALA A 400 0.39 26.20 -0.27
C ALA A 400 1.14 27.44 -0.79
N GLU A 401 1.31 27.48 -2.11
CA GLU A 401 2.04 28.48 -2.87
C GLU A 401 1.13 29.12 -3.92
N PRO A 402 1.43 30.34 -4.44
CA PRO A 402 0.61 31.03 -5.43
C PRO A 402 0.25 30.18 -6.66
N ARG A 403 1.14 29.32 -7.12
CA ARG A 403 0.91 28.42 -8.27
C ARG A 403 -0.25 27.44 -8.06
N HIS A 404 -0.64 27.17 -6.83
CA HIS A 404 -1.79 26.31 -6.53
C HIS A 404 -3.13 26.97 -6.87
N MET A 405 -3.18 28.31 -7.04
CA MET A 405 -4.40 29.01 -7.46
C MET A 405 -4.96 28.45 -8.76
N GLU A 406 -4.12 28.27 -9.78
CA GLU A 406 -4.54 27.71 -11.06
C GLU A 406 -4.99 26.25 -10.95
N MET A 407 -4.31 25.44 -10.11
CA MET A 407 -4.70 24.06 -9.85
C MET A 407 -6.07 23.98 -9.17
N LEU A 408 -6.32 24.86 -8.19
CA LEU A 408 -7.57 24.94 -7.45
C LEU A 408 -8.71 25.48 -8.32
N GLU A 409 -8.44 26.41 -9.22
CA GLU A 409 -9.43 26.91 -10.17
C GLU A 409 -9.94 25.79 -11.08
N ARG A 410 -9.05 24.90 -11.55
CA ARG A 410 -9.46 23.72 -12.30
C ARG A 410 -10.33 22.77 -11.46
N VAL A 411 -10.01 22.58 -10.17
CA VAL A 411 -10.84 21.78 -9.27
C VAL A 411 -12.20 22.39 -9.00
N ARG A 412 -12.29 23.73 -8.93
CA ARG A 412 -13.56 24.45 -8.75
C ARG A 412 -14.55 24.19 -9.88
N HIS A 413 -14.07 23.76 -11.03
CA HIS A 413 -14.89 23.43 -12.20
C HIS A 413 -14.86 21.93 -12.56
N ILE A 414 -14.41 21.08 -11.65
CA ILE A 414 -14.35 19.64 -11.92
C ILE A 414 -15.76 19.04 -12.02
N HIS A 415 -15.92 18.16 -13.00
CA HIS A 415 -17.04 17.22 -13.08
C HIS A 415 -16.48 15.80 -12.91
N LEU A 416 -16.98 15.09 -11.91
CA LEU A 416 -16.57 13.73 -11.63
C LEU A 416 -17.36 12.74 -12.48
N GLU A 417 -16.65 11.85 -13.11
CA GLU A 417 -17.25 10.73 -13.82
C GLU A 417 -17.25 9.49 -12.91
N ALA A 418 -18.41 8.85 -12.78
CA ALA A 418 -18.52 7.53 -12.20
C ALA A 418 -19.33 6.64 -13.13
N PRO A 419 -18.75 5.54 -13.64
CA PRO A 419 -19.56 4.50 -14.22
C PRO A 419 -20.56 4.05 -13.14
N VAL A 420 -21.80 3.77 -13.49
CA VAL A 420 -22.99 3.56 -12.62
C VAL A 420 -22.82 2.46 -11.55
N ILE A 421 -21.67 2.40 -10.87
CA ILE A 421 -21.32 1.28 -10.06
C ILE A 421 -20.77 1.77 -8.71
N GLY A 422 -21.59 1.64 -7.66
CA GLY A 422 -21.15 1.82 -6.28
C GLY A 422 -21.20 3.25 -5.75
N ILE A 423 -21.76 4.21 -6.51
CA ILE A 423 -22.04 5.56 -6.03
C ILE A 423 -23.34 6.10 -6.65
N SER A 424 -24.23 6.66 -5.84
CA SER A 424 -25.43 7.33 -6.34
C SER A 424 -25.09 8.66 -7.00
N THR A 425 -25.96 9.12 -7.91
CA THR A 425 -25.85 10.45 -8.54
C THR A 425 -25.87 11.57 -7.50
N THR A 426 -26.65 11.40 -6.44
CA THR A 426 -26.74 12.36 -5.33
C THR A 426 -25.40 12.44 -4.61
N ARG A 427 -24.78 11.32 -4.30
CA ARG A 427 -23.47 11.26 -3.63
C ARG A 427 -22.38 11.85 -4.51
N LEU A 428 -22.40 11.58 -5.81
CA LEU A 428 -21.43 12.16 -6.75
C LEU A 428 -21.50 13.67 -6.79
N ARG A 429 -22.73 14.24 -6.89
CA ARG A 429 -22.94 15.70 -6.81
C ARG A 429 -22.43 16.30 -5.50
N LEU A 430 -22.66 15.59 -4.37
CA LEU A 430 -22.18 16.05 -3.08
C LEU A 430 -20.64 16.04 -3.00
N ALA A 431 -20.02 15.03 -3.60
CA ALA A 431 -18.55 14.99 -3.71
C ALA A 431 -18.02 16.17 -4.53
N GLU A 432 -18.62 16.47 -5.68
CA GLU A 432 -18.27 17.65 -6.49
C GLU A 432 -18.43 18.95 -5.69
N GLN A 433 -19.58 19.15 -5.03
CA GLN A 433 -19.80 20.34 -4.21
C GLN A 433 -18.78 20.48 -3.09
N MET A 434 -18.42 19.38 -2.43
CA MET A 434 -17.35 19.39 -1.42
C MET A 434 -16.02 19.85 -2.02
N LEU A 435 -15.65 19.31 -3.17
CA LEU A 435 -14.40 19.66 -3.86
C LEU A 435 -14.38 21.14 -4.26
N HIS A 436 -15.48 21.65 -4.83
CA HIS A 436 -15.63 23.07 -5.22
C HIS A 436 -15.45 23.98 -4.00
N LEU A 437 -16.20 23.72 -2.92
CA LEU A 437 -16.11 24.52 -1.69
C LEU A 437 -14.73 24.43 -1.02
N ARG A 438 -14.10 23.24 -1.04
CA ARG A 438 -12.73 23.09 -0.55
C ARG A 438 -11.74 23.91 -1.36
N ALA A 439 -11.82 23.84 -2.68
CA ALA A 439 -10.96 24.62 -3.57
C ALA A 439 -11.11 26.13 -3.29
N GLU A 440 -12.35 26.65 -3.22
CA GLU A 440 -12.62 28.06 -2.93
C GLU A 440 -12.05 28.49 -1.57
N ARG A 441 -12.20 27.68 -0.53
CA ARG A 441 -11.65 27.98 0.80
C ARG A 441 -10.13 28.02 0.81
N ILE A 442 -9.49 27.11 0.10
CA ILE A 442 -8.04 27.10 -0.02
C ILE A 442 -7.55 28.31 -0.84
N MET A 443 -8.24 28.68 -1.91
CA MET A 443 -7.94 29.89 -2.69
C MET A 443 -8.04 31.15 -1.81
N LYS A 444 -9.11 31.31 -1.04
CA LYS A 444 -9.23 32.41 -0.07
C LYS A 444 -8.08 32.41 0.95
N THR A 445 -7.66 31.24 1.41
CA THR A 445 -6.51 31.11 2.32
C THR A 445 -5.23 31.63 1.67
N LEU A 446 -4.99 31.31 0.40
CA LEU A 446 -3.85 31.81 -0.37
C LEU A 446 -3.89 33.32 -0.54
N GLU A 447 -5.04 33.91 -0.90
CA GLU A 447 -5.22 35.36 -0.99
C GLU A 447 -4.92 36.08 0.33
N TYR A 448 -5.37 35.51 1.46
CA TYR A 448 -5.04 36.06 2.80
C TYR A 448 -3.54 36.03 3.06
N LYS A 449 -2.88 34.92 2.71
CA LYS A 449 -1.45 34.75 2.86
C LYS A 449 -0.65 35.74 2.01
N GLU A 450 -1.06 35.96 0.75
CA GLU A 450 -0.44 36.92 -0.17
C GLU A 450 -0.57 38.36 0.31
N LYS A 451 -1.67 38.71 0.97
CA LYS A 451 -1.89 40.05 1.61
C LYS A 451 -1.10 40.21 2.91
N GLY A 452 -0.25 39.25 3.29
CA GLY A 452 0.53 39.31 4.54
C GLY A 452 -0.31 39.23 5.81
N GLN A 453 -1.56 38.77 5.73
CA GLN A 453 -2.44 38.64 6.89
C GLN A 453 -1.98 37.45 7.76
N PRO A 454 -2.10 37.56 9.10
CA PRO A 454 -1.72 36.45 9.99
C PRO A 454 -2.66 35.26 9.81
N ALA A 455 -2.14 34.05 10.10
CA ALA A 455 -2.96 32.84 10.12
C ALA A 455 -4.16 33.03 11.07
N PRO A 456 -5.38 32.60 10.69
CA PRO A 456 -6.50 32.65 11.60
C PRO A 456 -6.18 31.93 12.92
N VAL A 457 -6.59 32.55 14.04
CA VAL A 457 -6.26 32.05 15.41
C VAL A 457 -6.61 30.58 15.61
N ARG A 458 -7.70 30.11 14.99
CA ARG A 458 -8.11 28.69 15.02
C ARG A 458 -7.07 27.73 14.38
N TRP A 459 -6.20 28.22 13.50
CA TRP A 459 -5.14 27.42 12.86
C TRP A 459 -3.81 27.52 13.60
N ALA A 460 -3.59 28.64 14.28
CA ALA A 460 -2.39 28.85 15.12
C ALA A 460 -2.43 28.05 16.43
N ASN A 461 -3.64 27.81 16.98
CA ASN A 461 -3.86 27.12 18.25
C ASN A 461 -4.24 25.65 18.10
N GLY A 462 -4.48 25.15 16.88
CA GLY A 462 -4.68 23.73 16.62
C GLY A 462 -3.34 23.01 16.75
N GLY A 463 -2.98 22.62 17.96
CA GLY A 463 -1.70 22.04 18.35
C GLY A 463 -1.17 21.05 17.33
N LEU A 464 -0.18 21.45 16.60
CA LEU A 464 0.77 20.64 15.85
C LEU A 464 1.83 20.11 16.83
#